data_914e731fa0e6de10049a42aa5ba0fc98
#
_entry.id   914e731fa0e6de10049a42aa5ba0fc98
#
_cell.length_a   1.000
_cell.length_b   1.000
_cell.length_c   1.000
_cell.angle_alpha   90.00
_cell.angle_beta   90.00
_cell.angle_gamma   90.00
#
_symmetry.space_group_name_H-M   'P 1'
#
loop_
_entity.id
_entity.type
_entity.pdbx_description
1 polymer ?
#
loop_
_entity_poly.entity_id
_entity_poly.type
_entity_poly.pdbx_seq_one_letter_code
_entity_poly.pdbx_strand_id
1 'polypeptide(L)'
;LKILIVEDDGVLRELLERELGRQGHSCQGAPDGRQAFEMFSREPAEVVVSDWSMPGMSGLELCEAIRQSRTRDYIYFILVTSHSSRQNYLEAMERGVDDFLSKPVKAEDLNQRLRVAERILTFNRQIGKLKELLPICMYCKKIRHDGDYWQQIESYIHQQTGSDFTHGVCPDCYQKEIVPQIEKAKGA
;
A
#
# COMPACT_ATOMS: atom_id res chain seq x y z
N LEU A 1 -13.61 2.43 4.76
CA LEU A 1 -12.26 1.92 4.97
C LEU A 1 -12.29 0.44 5.36
N LYS A 2 -11.21 -0.29 4.99
CA LYS A 2 -10.90 -1.62 5.56
C LYS A 2 -10.03 -1.41 6.80
N ILE A 3 -10.52 -1.83 7.96
CA ILE A 3 -9.86 -1.57 9.25
C ILE A 3 -9.54 -2.90 9.93
N LEU A 4 -8.29 -3.09 10.35
CA LEU A 4 -7.86 -4.18 11.21
C LEU A 4 -7.76 -3.67 12.64
N ILE A 5 -8.54 -4.26 13.55
CA ILE A 5 -8.59 -3.92 14.97
C ILE A 5 -7.82 -4.98 15.74
N VAL A 6 -6.81 -4.59 16.49
CA VAL A 6 -5.95 -5.51 17.24
C VAL A 6 -6.03 -5.16 18.73
N GLU A 7 -6.69 -6.02 19.47
CA GLU A 7 -6.98 -5.81 20.88
C GLU A 7 -7.12 -7.19 21.54
N ASP A 8 -6.44 -7.43 22.65
CA ASP A 8 -6.49 -8.70 23.36
C ASP A 8 -7.78 -8.87 24.18
N ASP A 9 -8.37 -7.77 24.64
CA ASP A 9 -9.71 -7.81 25.23
C ASP A 9 -10.77 -8.05 24.16
N GLY A 10 -11.35 -9.28 24.19
CA GLY A 10 -12.36 -9.69 23.20
C GLY A 10 -13.62 -8.85 23.24
N VAL A 11 -14.04 -8.33 24.42
CA VAL A 11 -15.23 -7.50 24.54
C VAL A 11 -15.01 -6.13 23.92
N LEU A 12 -13.87 -5.51 24.21
CA LEU A 12 -13.51 -4.20 23.64
C LEU A 12 -13.32 -4.31 22.13
N ARG A 13 -12.67 -5.36 21.63
CA ARG A 13 -12.49 -5.63 20.20
C ARG A 13 -13.83 -5.71 19.48
N GLU A 14 -14.76 -6.54 20.00
CA GLU A 14 -16.10 -6.71 19.40
C GLU A 14 -16.92 -5.42 19.42
N LEU A 15 -16.79 -4.62 20.49
CA LEU A 15 -17.43 -3.31 20.59
C LEU A 15 -16.94 -2.35 19.51
N LEU A 16 -15.62 -2.26 19.31
CA LEU A 16 -15.01 -1.41 18.28
C LEU A 16 -15.40 -1.86 16.88
N GLU A 17 -15.38 -3.17 16.60
CA GLU A 17 -15.81 -3.72 15.32
C GLU A 17 -17.26 -3.34 14.99
N ARG A 18 -18.16 -3.50 15.95
CA ARG A 18 -19.60 -3.14 15.78
C ARG A 18 -19.78 -1.64 15.55
N GLU A 19 -19.10 -0.83 16.34
CA GLU A 19 -19.24 0.63 16.26
C GLU A 19 -18.74 1.16 14.90
N LEU A 20 -17.55 0.74 14.47
CA LEU A 20 -17.00 1.13 13.19
C LEU A 20 -17.77 0.51 12.01
N GLY A 21 -18.29 -0.71 12.17
CA GLY A 21 -19.15 -1.34 11.17
C GLY A 21 -20.46 -0.56 10.95
N ARG A 22 -21.08 -0.02 12.01
CA ARG A 22 -22.27 0.86 11.88
C ARG A 22 -21.99 2.13 11.11
N GLN A 23 -20.75 2.59 11.12
CA GLN A 23 -20.31 3.78 10.38
C GLN A 23 -19.93 3.47 8.91
N GLY A 24 -20.11 2.23 8.46
CA GLY A 24 -19.86 1.81 7.09
C GLY A 24 -18.42 1.38 6.80
N HIS A 25 -17.62 1.13 7.84
CA HIS A 25 -16.30 0.55 7.66
C HIS A 25 -16.36 -0.99 7.61
N SER A 26 -15.43 -1.61 6.86
CA SER A 26 -15.24 -3.06 6.86
C SER A 26 -14.17 -3.40 7.90
N CYS A 27 -14.57 -4.02 9.00
CA CYS A 27 -13.70 -4.29 10.14
C CYS A 27 -13.39 -5.78 10.26
N GLN A 28 -12.15 -6.08 10.64
CA GLN A 28 -11.68 -7.41 11.04
C GLN A 28 -10.95 -7.27 12.37
N GLY A 29 -11.16 -8.20 13.30
CA GLY A 29 -10.52 -8.19 14.61
C GLY A 29 -9.49 -9.29 14.77
N ALA A 30 -8.36 -8.97 15.40
CA ALA A 30 -7.34 -9.92 15.80
C ALA A 30 -7.05 -9.80 17.30
N PRO A 31 -6.83 -10.92 18.02
CA PRO A 31 -6.62 -10.90 19.47
C PRO A 31 -5.17 -10.59 19.86
N ASP A 32 -4.24 -10.61 18.93
CA ASP A 32 -2.82 -10.37 19.16
C ASP A 32 -2.11 -9.90 17.87
N GLY A 33 -0.90 -9.37 18.03
CA GLY A 33 -0.14 -8.82 16.91
C GLY A 33 0.28 -9.88 15.87
N ARG A 34 0.51 -11.14 16.27
CA ARG A 34 0.90 -12.21 15.35
C ARG A 34 -0.26 -12.57 14.42
N GLN A 35 -1.43 -12.83 14.98
CA GLN A 35 -2.63 -13.09 14.18
C GLN A 35 -2.99 -11.90 13.30
N ALA A 36 -2.84 -10.68 13.83
CA ALA A 36 -3.03 -9.46 13.05
C ALA A 36 -2.11 -9.41 11.83
N PHE A 37 -0.82 -9.72 11.99
CA PHE A 37 0.13 -9.74 10.88
C PHE A 37 -0.17 -10.83 9.85
N GLU A 38 -0.61 -12.01 10.30
CA GLU A 38 -1.04 -13.09 9.39
C GLU A 38 -2.28 -12.70 8.59
N MET A 39 -3.28 -12.09 9.23
CA MET A 39 -4.48 -11.59 8.56
C MET A 39 -4.14 -10.49 7.57
N PHE A 40 -3.32 -9.52 7.99
CA PHE A 40 -2.83 -8.43 7.14
C PHE A 40 -2.06 -8.93 5.91
N SER A 41 -1.24 -9.96 6.07
CA SER A 41 -0.45 -10.54 4.97
C SER A 41 -1.33 -11.23 3.90
N ARG A 42 -2.49 -11.75 4.29
CA ARG A 42 -3.47 -12.36 3.38
C ARG A 42 -4.36 -11.33 2.70
N GLU A 43 -4.86 -10.38 3.48
CA GLU A 43 -5.72 -9.30 3.02
C GLU A 43 -5.31 -7.99 3.71
N PRO A 44 -4.52 -7.13 3.05
CA PRO A 44 -4.07 -5.87 3.65
C PRO A 44 -5.24 -4.95 3.99
N ALA A 45 -5.21 -4.43 5.22
CA ALA A 45 -6.10 -3.37 5.67
C ALA A 45 -5.56 -2.00 5.26
N GLU A 46 -6.44 -1.00 5.15
CA GLU A 46 -6.09 0.38 4.89
C GLU A 46 -5.68 1.13 6.16
N VAL A 47 -6.30 0.75 7.27
CA VAL A 47 -6.04 1.29 8.61
C VAL A 47 -5.85 0.14 9.58
N VAL A 48 -4.88 0.26 10.46
CA VAL A 48 -4.68 -0.63 11.60
C VAL A 48 -4.90 0.17 12.88
N VAL A 49 -5.76 -0.32 13.75
CA VAL A 49 -5.99 0.24 15.10
C VAL A 49 -5.54 -0.83 16.08
N SER A 50 -4.41 -0.62 16.74
CA SER A 50 -3.79 -1.64 17.59
C SER A 50 -3.57 -1.15 19.00
N ASP A 51 -3.89 -1.99 19.99
CA ASP A 51 -3.35 -1.78 21.33
C ASP A 51 -1.81 -1.86 21.29
N TRP A 52 -1.17 -1.06 22.12
CA TRP A 52 0.28 -1.13 22.33
C TRP A 52 0.67 -2.43 23.02
N SER A 53 0.01 -2.71 24.17
CA SER A 53 0.41 -3.76 25.10
C SER A 53 -0.42 -5.00 24.93
N MET A 54 0.07 -5.95 24.17
CA MET A 54 -0.55 -7.26 23.96
C MET A 54 0.43 -8.39 24.24
N PRO A 55 -0.05 -9.58 24.63
CA PRO A 55 0.80 -10.75 24.77
C PRO A 55 1.50 -11.14 23.46
N GLY A 56 2.77 -11.49 23.54
CA GLY A 56 3.56 -11.92 22.39
C GLY A 56 4.06 -10.75 21.56
N MET A 57 3.44 -10.45 20.43
CA MET A 57 3.79 -9.33 19.57
C MET A 57 3.01 -8.08 19.97
N SER A 58 3.72 -7.06 20.43
CA SER A 58 3.14 -5.76 20.77
C SER A 58 2.64 -5.00 19.53
N GLY A 59 1.77 -4.00 19.74
CA GLY A 59 1.30 -3.14 18.64
C GLY A 59 2.42 -2.38 17.92
N LEU A 60 3.49 -2.07 18.63
CA LEU A 60 4.64 -1.37 18.06
C LEU A 60 5.49 -2.31 17.17
N GLU A 61 5.71 -3.54 17.61
CA GLU A 61 6.37 -4.57 16.79
C GLU A 61 5.53 -4.94 15.56
N LEU A 62 4.20 -4.95 15.69
CA LEU A 62 3.29 -5.14 14.56
C LEU A 62 3.42 -3.99 13.55
N CYS A 63 3.49 -2.75 14.02
CA CYS A 63 3.69 -1.59 13.15
C CYS A 63 4.99 -1.74 12.34
N GLU A 64 6.10 -2.05 12.99
CA GLU A 64 7.39 -2.26 12.33
C GLU A 64 7.32 -3.39 11.29
N ALA A 65 6.70 -4.52 11.62
CA ALA A 65 6.53 -5.64 10.69
C ALA A 65 5.72 -5.23 9.45
N ILE A 66 4.66 -4.46 9.63
CA ILE A 66 3.84 -3.92 8.52
C ILE A 66 4.67 -2.94 7.68
N ARG A 67 5.45 -2.03 8.29
CA ARG A 67 6.32 -1.07 7.56
C ARG A 67 7.41 -1.77 6.74
N GLN A 68 7.91 -2.90 7.23
CA GLN A 68 8.92 -3.71 6.53
C GLN A 68 8.31 -4.60 5.45
N SER A 69 7.00 -4.83 5.47
CA SER A 69 6.31 -5.59 4.45
C SER A 69 6.31 -4.84 3.11
N ARG A 70 6.40 -5.58 1.99
CA ARG A 70 6.42 -4.99 0.63
C ARG A 70 5.02 -4.64 0.12
N THR A 71 4.19 -4.01 0.93
CA THR A 71 2.89 -3.51 0.48
C THR A 71 3.08 -2.30 -0.42
N ARG A 72 2.35 -2.24 -1.55
CA ARG A 72 2.38 -1.10 -2.47
C ARG A 72 1.68 0.13 -1.90
N ASP A 73 0.65 -0.10 -1.08
CA ASP A 73 -0.20 0.95 -0.54
C ASP A 73 0.27 1.39 0.84
N TYR A 74 0.09 2.68 1.12
CA TYR A 74 0.32 3.23 2.44
C TYR A 74 -0.75 2.74 3.41
N ILE A 75 -0.34 2.26 4.57
CA ILE A 75 -1.21 1.79 5.65
C ILE A 75 -1.17 2.80 6.79
N TYR A 76 -2.32 3.32 7.18
CA TYR A 76 -2.41 4.24 8.30
C TYR A 76 -2.48 3.47 9.62
N PHE A 77 -1.52 3.70 10.52
CA PHE A 77 -1.40 2.95 11.76
C PHE A 77 -1.71 3.83 12.98
N ILE A 78 -2.76 3.47 13.71
CA ILE A 78 -3.19 4.12 14.96
C ILE A 78 -2.83 3.21 16.13
N LEU A 79 -1.98 3.70 17.04
CA LEU A 79 -1.61 2.98 18.24
C LEU A 79 -2.47 3.45 19.43
N VAL A 80 -3.03 2.50 20.15
CA VAL A 80 -3.87 2.75 21.34
C VAL A 80 -3.07 2.40 22.58
N THR A 81 -3.10 3.22 23.63
CA THR A 81 -2.30 2.96 24.84
C THR A 81 -2.95 3.53 26.11
N SER A 82 -2.66 2.88 27.24
CA SER A 82 -2.94 3.41 28.58
C SER A 82 -1.83 4.36 29.06
N HIS A 83 -0.66 4.37 28.43
CA HIS A 83 0.53 5.09 28.87
C HIS A 83 0.91 6.19 27.87
N SER A 84 0.44 7.42 28.11
CA SER A 84 0.69 8.58 27.24
C SER A 84 1.91 9.41 27.68
N SER A 85 3.05 8.77 27.98
CA SER A 85 4.27 9.54 28.24
C SER A 85 4.81 10.16 26.93
N ARG A 86 5.45 11.33 27.02
CA ARG A 86 6.10 11.97 25.87
C ARG A 86 7.15 11.06 25.22
N GLN A 87 7.83 10.26 26.00
CA GLN A 87 8.88 9.36 25.53
C GLN A 87 8.29 8.22 24.70
N ASN A 88 7.20 7.61 25.15
CA ASN A 88 6.50 6.57 24.41
C ASN A 88 5.95 7.11 23.08
N TYR A 89 5.43 8.33 23.09
CA TYR A 89 4.97 8.99 21.86
C TYR A 89 6.09 9.13 20.82
N LEU A 90 7.25 9.64 21.24
CA LEU A 90 8.40 9.83 20.34
C LEU A 90 8.89 8.49 19.78
N GLU A 91 9.02 7.48 20.63
CA GLU A 91 9.39 6.13 20.21
C GLU A 91 8.43 5.55 19.17
N ALA A 92 7.12 5.68 19.40
CA ALA A 92 6.11 5.17 18.46
C ALA A 92 6.19 5.86 17.09
N MET A 93 6.37 7.19 17.08
CA MET A 93 6.49 7.95 15.83
C MET A 93 7.76 7.60 15.05
N GLU A 94 8.88 7.40 15.72
CA GLU A 94 10.15 6.96 15.10
C GLU A 94 10.02 5.56 14.46
N ARG A 95 9.18 4.70 15.03
CA ARG A 95 8.92 3.35 14.51
C ARG A 95 7.80 3.31 13.43
N GLY A 96 7.31 4.48 13.02
CA GLY A 96 6.39 4.62 11.89
C GLY A 96 4.91 4.54 12.22
N VAL A 97 4.52 4.76 13.47
CA VAL A 97 3.11 4.97 13.86
C VAL A 97 2.65 6.33 13.35
N ASP A 98 1.45 6.41 12.77
CA ASP A 98 0.92 7.65 12.21
C ASP A 98 0.13 8.47 13.22
N ASP A 99 -0.54 7.80 14.15
CA ASP A 99 -1.38 8.46 15.14
C ASP A 99 -1.50 7.65 16.42
N PHE A 100 -1.98 8.32 17.44
CA PHE A 100 -1.96 7.83 18.81
C PHE A 100 -3.27 8.14 19.53
N LEU A 101 -3.81 7.16 20.23
CA LEU A 101 -5.00 7.33 21.07
C LEU A 101 -4.76 6.82 22.49
N SER A 102 -5.22 7.57 23.48
CA SER A 102 -5.18 7.12 24.87
C SER A 102 -6.44 6.32 25.24
N LYS A 103 -6.26 5.24 26.01
CA LYS A 103 -7.39 4.53 26.62
C LYS A 103 -7.98 5.38 27.78
N PRO A 104 -9.31 5.41 27.97
CA PRO A 104 -10.33 4.68 27.23
C PRO A 104 -10.58 5.30 25.85
N VAL A 105 -10.68 4.46 24.81
CA VAL A 105 -10.96 4.90 23.45
C VAL A 105 -12.37 5.42 23.34
N LYS A 106 -12.53 6.70 23.04
CA LYS A 106 -13.83 7.28 22.74
C LYS A 106 -14.10 7.17 21.24
N ALA A 107 -15.32 6.76 20.90
CA ALA A 107 -15.73 6.63 19.51
C ALA A 107 -15.53 7.93 18.70
N GLU A 108 -15.79 9.08 19.31
CA GLU A 108 -15.61 10.39 18.69
C GLU A 108 -14.15 10.67 18.32
N ASP A 109 -13.21 10.37 19.23
CA ASP A 109 -11.78 10.60 19.03
C ASP A 109 -11.26 9.67 17.93
N LEU A 110 -11.64 8.38 17.94
CA LEU A 110 -11.28 7.43 16.91
C LEU A 110 -11.82 7.86 15.53
N ASN A 111 -13.07 8.32 15.48
CA ASN A 111 -13.67 8.81 14.24
C ASN A 111 -12.94 10.02 13.64
N GLN A 112 -12.48 10.93 14.48
CA GLN A 112 -11.68 12.06 13.99
C GLN A 112 -10.38 11.60 13.38
N ARG A 113 -9.71 10.60 13.98
CA ARG A 113 -8.46 10.00 13.44
C ARG A 113 -8.72 9.27 12.13
N LEU A 114 -9.80 8.52 12.04
CA LEU A 114 -10.18 7.83 10.80
C LEU A 114 -10.49 8.81 9.65
N ARG A 115 -11.08 9.96 9.92
CA ARG A 115 -11.26 11.01 8.90
C ARG A 115 -9.92 11.59 8.40
N VAL A 116 -8.93 11.72 9.28
CA VAL A 116 -7.58 12.13 8.89
C VAL A 116 -6.93 11.04 8.05
N ALA A 117 -7.00 9.78 8.50
CA ALA A 117 -6.52 8.61 7.77
C ALA A 117 -7.10 8.54 6.36
N GLU A 118 -8.41 8.69 6.20
CA GLU A 118 -9.09 8.65 4.90
C GLU A 118 -8.56 9.72 3.93
N ARG A 119 -8.34 10.93 4.41
CA ARG A 119 -7.73 12.00 3.58
C ARG A 119 -6.32 11.63 3.14
N ILE A 120 -5.48 11.18 4.05
CA ILE A 120 -4.09 10.79 3.76
C ILE A 120 -4.04 9.63 2.76
N LEU A 121 -4.85 8.59 2.97
CA LEU A 121 -4.95 7.44 2.08
C LEU A 121 -5.44 7.84 0.68
N THR A 122 -6.41 8.75 0.61
CA THR A 122 -6.91 9.28 -0.67
C THR A 122 -5.80 10.01 -1.44
N PHE A 123 -5.04 10.89 -0.77
CA PHE A 123 -3.91 11.59 -1.40
C PHE A 123 -2.82 10.62 -1.86
N ASN A 124 -2.46 9.64 -1.04
CA ASN A 124 -1.46 8.64 -1.41
C ASN A 124 -1.88 7.84 -2.66
N ARG A 125 -3.16 7.45 -2.76
CA ARG A 125 -3.70 6.77 -3.96
C ARG A 125 -3.66 7.67 -5.20
N GLN A 126 -3.96 8.96 -5.06
CA GLN A 126 -3.88 9.91 -6.18
C GLN A 126 -2.44 10.07 -6.66
N ILE A 127 -1.49 10.20 -5.74
CA ILE A 127 -0.04 10.25 -6.06
C ILE A 127 0.40 8.95 -6.72
N GLY A 128 -0.03 7.79 -6.22
CA GLY A 128 0.25 6.48 -6.82
C GLY A 128 -0.21 6.40 -8.27
N LYS A 129 -1.45 6.80 -8.56
CA LYS A 129 -1.99 6.85 -9.94
C LYS A 129 -1.21 7.78 -10.86
N LEU A 130 -0.73 8.92 -10.37
CA LEU A 130 0.09 9.84 -11.17
C LEU A 130 1.46 9.23 -11.49
N LYS A 131 2.05 8.46 -10.58
CA LYS A 131 3.31 7.73 -10.80
C LYS A 131 3.17 6.57 -11.80
N GLU A 132 1.96 6.06 -12.02
CA GLU A 132 1.69 5.03 -13.04
C GLU A 132 1.71 5.58 -14.47
N LEU A 133 1.62 6.90 -14.66
CA LEU A 133 1.73 7.54 -15.96
C LEU A 133 3.20 7.65 -16.38
N LEU A 134 3.62 6.74 -17.24
CA LEU A 134 4.97 6.78 -17.80
C LEU A 134 5.04 7.84 -18.93
N PRO A 135 5.87 8.89 -18.79
CA PRO A 135 6.05 9.87 -19.84
C PRO A 135 6.83 9.24 -21.01
N ILE A 136 6.14 8.98 -22.11
CA ILE A 136 6.73 8.38 -23.31
C ILE A 136 6.87 9.40 -24.43
N CYS A 137 7.94 9.31 -25.20
CA CYS A 137 8.11 10.10 -26.41
C CYS A 137 7.07 9.69 -27.47
N MET A 138 6.32 10.64 -27.99
CA MET A 138 5.30 10.38 -29.00
C MET A 138 5.89 9.77 -30.30
N TYR A 139 7.13 10.10 -30.63
CA TYR A 139 7.80 9.65 -31.87
C TYR A 139 8.55 8.33 -31.67
N CYS A 140 9.56 8.29 -30.78
CA CYS A 140 10.44 7.13 -30.65
C CYS A 140 10.08 6.16 -29.53
N LYS A 141 8.99 6.44 -28.77
CA LYS A 141 8.45 5.61 -27.68
C LYS A 141 9.42 5.36 -26.50
N LYS A 142 10.53 6.09 -26.43
CA LYS A 142 11.37 6.05 -25.23
C LYS A 142 10.63 6.59 -24.02
N ILE A 143 10.92 6.04 -22.85
CA ILE A 143 10.37 6.47 -21.55
C ILE A 143 11.35 7.47 -20.93
N ARG A 144 10.82 8.58 -20.38
CA ARG A 144 11.60 9.53 -19.57
C ARG A 144 11.70 9.01 -18.15
N HIS A 145 12.90 8.84 -17.67
CA HIS A 145 13.17 8.49 -16.27
C HIS A 145 13.25 9.75 -15.39
N ASP A 146 13.06 9.60 -14.09
CA ASP A 146 13.11 10.69 -13.09
C ASP A 146 14.43 11.47 -13.06
N GLY A 147 15.51 10.91 -13.62
CA GLY A 147 16.81 11.57 -13.81
C GLY A 147 16.96 12.33 -15.14
N ASP A 148 15.87 12.71 -15.80
CA ASP A 148 15.81 13.49 -17.06
C ASP A 148 16.51 12.84 -18.27
N TYR A 149 16.73 11.52 -18.25
CA TYR A 149 17.22 10.79 -19.42
C TYR A 149 16.16 9.88 -20.04
N TRP A 150 16.26 9.66 -21.36
CA TRP A 150 15.34 8.84 -22.14
C TRP A 150 15.93 7.45 -22.40
N GLN A 151 15.20 6.39 -22.04
CA GLN A 151 15.61 5.01 -22.26
C GLN A 151 14.58 4.23 -23.08
N GLN A 152 15.00 3.11 -23.67
CA GLN A 152 14.10 2.21 -24.38
C GLN A 152 13.09 1.59 -23.41
N ILE A 153 11.86 1.34 -23.88
CA ILE A 153 10.79 0.78 -23.06
C ILE A 153 11.17 -0.61 -22.52
N GLU A 154 11.88 -1.39 -23.32
CA GLU A 154 12.36 -2.72 -22.96
C GLU A 154 13.34 -2.67 -21.79
N SER A 155 14.29 -1.74 -21.85
CA SER A 155 15.25 -1.52 -20.76
C SER A 155 14.59 -1.07 -19.48
N TYR A 156 13.59 -0.18 -19.59
CA TYR A 156 12.82 0.28 -18.44
C TYR A 156 12.06 -0.87 -17.77
N ILE A 157 11.34 -1.68 -18.56
CA ILE A 157 10.56 -2.80 -18.01
C ILE A 157 11.49 -3.86 -17.41
N HIS A 158 12.62 -4.17 -18.07
CA HIS A 158 13.63 -5.08 -17.51
C HIS A 158 14.11 -4.62 -16.12
N GLN A 159 14.43 -3.34 -15.97
CA GLN A 159 14.87 -2.77 -14.69
C GLN A 159 13.81 -2.84 -13.61
N GLN A 160 12.51 -2.68 -13.95
CA GLN A 160 11.42 -2.67 -12.99
C GLN A 160 10.92 -4.07 -12.61
N THR A 161 10.97 -5.04 -13.54
CA THR A 161 10.35 -6.35 -13.38
C THR A 161 11.30 -7.53 -13.49
N GLY A 162 12.52 -7.31 -13.99
CA GLY A 162 13.48 -8.37 -14.33
C GLY A 162 13.08 -9.18 -15.58
N SER A 163 12.06 -8.75 -16.32
CA SER A 163 11.57 -9.46 -17.51
C SER A 163 12.43 -9.15 -18.74
N ASP A 164 12.79 -10.18 -19.48
CA ASP A 164 13.47 -10.07 -20.77
C ASP A 164 12.48 -10.12 -21.93
N PHE A 165 12.84 -9.49 -23.06
CA PHE A 165 12.02 -9.44 -24.25
C PHE A 165 12.63 -10.26 -25.37
N THR A 166 11.78 -11.05 -26.05
CA THR A 166 12.11 -11.66 -27.34
C THR A 166 11.51 -10.82 -28.46
N HIS A 167 12.25 -10.67 -29.57
CA HIS A 167 11.78 -9.91 -30.72
C HIS A 167 11.06 -10.81 -31.71
N GLY A 168 9.90 -10.37 -32.17
CA GLY A 168 9.10 -11.02 -33.19
C GLY A 168 8.38 -9.97 -34.05
N VAL A 169 7.84 -10.39 -35.15
CA VAL A 169 7.03 -9.56 -36.05
C VAL A 169 5.58 -10.02 -35.95
N CYS A 170 4.67 -9.12 -35.55
CA CYS A 170 3.24 -9.46 -35.53
C CYS A 170 2.67 -9.57 -36.94
N PRO A 171 1.55 -10.29 -37.14
CA PRO A 171 0.95 -10.49 -38.45
C PRO A 171 0.70 -9.19 -39.23
N ASP A 172 0.26 -8.14 -38.59
CA ASP A 172 -0.02 -6.86 -39.24
C ASP A 172 1.26 -6.17 -39.74
N CYS A 173 2.30 -6.15 -38.91
CA CYS A 173 3.62 -5.61 -39.31
C CYS A 173 4.26 -6.49 -40.37
N TYR A 174 4.09 -7.82 -40.32
CA TYR A 174 4.59 -8.70 -41.35
C TYR A 174 3.98 -8.36 -42.73
N GLN A 175 2.66 -8.16 -42.79
CA GLN A 175 1.95 -7.79 -44.01
C GLN A 175 2.34 -6.40 -44.53
N LYS A 176 2.48 -5.42 -43.62
CA LYS A 176 2.74 -4.03 -44.00
C LYS A 176 4.21 -3.77 -44.38
N GLU A 177 5.14 -4.37 -43.66
CA GLU A 177 6.56 -4.03 -43.75
C GLU A 177 7.39 -5.11 -44.43
N ILE A 178 7.08 -6.40 -44.21
CA ILE A 178 7.92 -7.50 -44.69
C ILE A 178 7.49 -7.98 -46.08
N VAL A 179 6.18 -8.20 -46.27
CA VAL A 179 5.65 -8.68 -47.57
C VAL A 179 6.03 -7.77 -48.75
N PRO A 180 5.90 -6.42 -48.68
CA PRO A 180 6.31 -5.55 -49.80
C PRO A 180 7.81 -5.58 -50.07
N GLN A 181 8.65 -5.82 -49.07
CA GLN A 181 10.10 -5.95 -49.27
C GLN A 181 10.46 -7.26 -50.01
N ILE A 182 9.77 -8.36 -49.64
CA ILE A 182 9.94 -9.66 -50.34
C ILE A 182 9.48 -9.56 -51.79
N GLU A 183 8.37 -8.91 -52.05
CA GLU A 183 7.85 -8.71 -53.43
C GLU A 183 8.79 -7.89 -54.30
N LYS A 184 9.33 -6.77 -53.73
CA LYS A 184 10.35 -5.97 -54.44
C LYS A 184 11.62 -6.75 -54.73
N ALA A 185 12.07 -7.62 -53.84
CA ALA A 185 13.26 -8.45 -54.02
C ALA A 185 13.04 -9.58 -55.04
N LYS A 186 11.83 -10.04 -55.29
CA LYS A 186 11.50 -11.06 -56.28
C LYS A 186 11.26 -10.50 -57.69
N GLY A 187 11.05 -9.18 -57.79
CA GLY A 187 10.80 -8.50 -59.08
C GLY A 187 12.03 -7.80 -59.69
N ALA A 188 13.19 -7.93 -59.03
CA ALA A 188 14.50 -7.48 -59.53
C ALA A 188 15.35 -8.68 -59.94
#